data_d9713138af5a1aeb9a719dfb67fbb11d
#
_entry.id   d9713138af5a1aeb9a719dfb67fbb11d
#
_cell.length_a   1.000
_cell.length_b   1.000
_cell.length_c   1.000
_cell.angle_alpha   90.00
_cell.angle_beta   90.00
_cell.angle_gamma   90.00
#
_symmetry.space_group_name_H-M   'P 1'
#
loop_
_entity.id
_entity.type
_entity.pdbx_description
1 polymer ?
#
loop_
_entity_poly.entity_id
_entity_poly.type
_entity_poly.pdbx_seq_one_letter_code
_entity_poly.pdbx_strand_id
1 'polypeptide(L)'
;IALPAAVLTIFLLLVIGQPSAAADLQELDYSLLKVFPYIAVLGLALLGANVFLVLTAGIFLAGFIGMASAELTVITFAQNIWNGFMGMGEAFFLALFCGGISEMIAYYGGIEWLISKLRQMIKGNKSAQLGIAALVSLTDCATANNTVAIIISGGVAKDISNEYGIDSRRSASLLDIFSCVFQGIIPYGAQLLTASALASKNGAVINAMEIIPHMWLSLIHISEPTRPISIS
;
A
#
# COMPACT_ATOMS: atom_id res chain seq x y z
N ILE A 1 4.16 4.05 -18.58
CA ILE A 1 5.39 3.67 -17.88
C ILE A 1 5.20 2.32 -17.19
N ALA A 2 4.11 2.06 -16.46
CA ALA A 2 3.81 0.79 -15.81
C ALA A 2 3.67 -0.42 -16.77
N LEU A 3 3.22 -0.17 -17.98
CA LEU A 3 2.88 -1.24 -18.93
C LEU A 3 4.09 -2.11 -19.34
N PRO A 4 5.30 -1.58 -19.63
CA PRO A 4 6.46 -2.41 -19.90
C PRO A 4 6.88 -3.27 -18.71
N ALA A 5 6.81 -2.71 -17.48
CA ALA A 5 7.13 -3.43 -16.26
C ALA A 5 6.12 -4.56 -16.01
N ALA A 6 4.82 -4.32 -16.20
CA ALA A 6 3.78 -5.33 -16.08
C ALA A 6 3.95 -6.46 -17.10
N VAL A 7 4.23 -6.13 -18.36
CA VAL A 7 4.51 -7.11 -19.43
C VAL A 7 5.74 -7.96 -19.09
N LEU A 8 6.83 -7.33 -18.63
CA LEU A 8 8.03 -8.04 -18.22
C LEU A 8 7.76 -9.01 -17.06
N THR A 9 6.93 -8.61 -16.09
CA THR A 9 6.55 -9.49 -14.97
C THR A 9 5.73 -10.66 -15.40
N ILE A 10 4.71 -10.40 -16.23
CA ILE A 10 3.89 -11.48 -16.79
C ILE A 10 4.79 -12.46 -17.54
N PHE A 11 5.71 -11.96 -18.37
CA PHE A 11 6.67 -12.80 -19.09
C PHE A 11 7.56 -13.61 -18.13
N LEU A 12 8.13 -12.99 -17.10
CA LEU A 12 8.96 -13.68 -16.12
C LEU A 12 8.16 -14.71 -15.33
N LEU A 13 6.93 -14.41 -14.94
CA LEU A 13 6.06 -15.35 -14.24
C LEU A 13 5.67 -16.53 -15.15
N LEU A 14 5.48 -16.32 -16.44
CA LEU A 14 5.22 -17.39 -17.40
C LEU A 14 6.44 -18.29 -17.65
N VAL A 15 7.65 -17.73 -17.58
CA VAL A 15 8.90 -18.46 -17.86
C VAL A 15 9.44 -19.16 -16.60
N ILE A 16 9.43 -18.47 -15.46
CA ILE A 16 10.02 -18.94 -14.19
C ILE A 16 8.97 -19.54 -13.26
N GLY A 17 7.75 -19.03 -13.32
CA GLY A 17 6.64 -19.36 -12.42
C GLY A 17 5.84 -20.58 -12.83
N GLN A 18 6.48 -21.63 -13.36
CA GLN A 18 5.76 -22.87 -13.66
C GLN A 18 5.22 -23.48 -12.36
N PRO A 19 3.90 -23.52 -12.14
CA PRO A 19 3.33 -24.16 -10.97
C PRO A 19 3.69 -25.65 -11.01
N SER A 20 4.21 -26.16 -9.91
CA SER A 20 4.59 -27.57 -9.73
C SER A 20 3.41 -28.54 -9.85
N ALA A 21 2.19 -28.05 -9.84
CA ALA A 21 0.95 -28.78 -10.12
C ALA A 21 0.10 -27.94 -11.06
N ALA A 22 -0.37 -28.54 -12.15
CA ALA A 22 -1.45 -27.95 -12.94
C ALA A 22 -2.65 -27.78 -12.01
N ALA A 23 -3.05 -26.55 -11.73
CA ALA A 23 -4.32 -26.30 -11.06
C ALA A 23 -5.40 -26.94 -11.92
N ASP A 24 -6.17 -27.86 -11.35
CA ASP A 24 -7.34 -28.40 -12.00
C ASP A 24 -8.30 -27.22 -12.17
N LEU A 25 -8.33 -26.65 -13.39
CA LEU A 25 -9.18 -25.52 -13.73
C LEU A 25 -10.60 -26.08 -13.78
N GLN A 26 -11.27 -26.13 -12.62
CA GLN A 26 -12.72 -26.28 -12.61
C GLN A 26 -13.30 -25.17 -13.48
N GLU A 27 -14.17 -25.55 -14.41
CA GLU A 27 -14.98 -24.57 -15.14
C GLU A 27 -15.79 -23.77 -14.12
N LEU A 28 -15.28 -22.58 -13.79
CA LEU A 28 -15.94 -21.67 -12.87
C LEU A 28 -17.06 -20.97 -13.61
N ASP A 29 -18.30 -21.32 -13.28
CA ASP A 29 -19.46 -20.55 -13.68
C ASP A 29 -19.31 -19.11 -13.17
N TYR A 30 -19.14 -18.18 -14.08
CA TYR A 30 -19.02 -16.76 -13.74
C TYR A 30 -20.29 -16.00 -14.17
N SER A 31 -20.69 -15.07 -13.33
CA SER A 31 -21.78 -14.14 -13.61
C SER A 31 -21.25 -12.71 -13.65
N LEU A 32 -21.38 -12.05 -14.79
CA LEU A 32 -20.98 -10.63 -14.92
C LEU A 32 -21.71 -9.72 -13.93
N LEU A 33 -22.93 -10.10 -13.53
CA LEU A 33 -23.69 -9.36 -12.53
C LEU A 33 -22.97 -9.33 -11.17
N LYS A 34 -22.26 -10.41 -10.79
CA LYS A 34 -21.50 -10.49 -9.55
C LYS A 34 -20.20 -9.67 -9.59
N VAL A 35 -19.71 -9.33 -10.78
CA VAL A 35 -18.54 -8.47 -10.97
C VAL A 35 -18.92 -6.99 -10.89
N PHE A 36 -20.19 -6.65 -11.14
CA PHE A 36 -20.66 -5.27 -11.17
C PHE A 36 -20.31 -4.44 -9.89
N PRO A 37 -20.46 -4.94 -8.65
CA PRO A 37 -20.07 -4.19 -7.45
C PRO A 37 -18.61 -3.74 -7.46
N TYR A 38 -17.70 -4.56 -7.96
CA TYR A 38 -16.26 -4.22 -8.02
C TYR A 38 -16.02 -3.10 -9.03
N ILE A 39 -16.68 -3.15 -10.19
CA ILE A 39 -16.58 -2.10 -11.21
C ILE A 39 -17.18 -0.78 -10.67
N ALA A 40 -18.32 -0.86 -9.98
CA ALA A 40 -18.97 0.31 -9.39
C ALA A 40 -18.09 0.97 -8.32
N VAL A 41 -17.49 0.18 -7.41
CA VAL A 41 -16.55 0.66 -6.38
C VAL A 41 -15.35 1.33 -7.03
N LEU A 42 -14.75 0.69 -8.04
CA LEU A 42 -13.62 1.25 -8.77
C LEU A 42 -14.00 2.58 -9.47
N GLY A 43 -15.12 2.59 -10.16
CA GLY A 43 -15.61 3.80 -10.85
C GLY A 43 -15.87 4.96 -9.89
N LEU A 44 -16.55 4.71 -8.77
CA LEU A 44 -16.81 5.74 -7.75
C LEU A 44 -15.51 6.23 -7.09
N ALA A 45 -14.54 5.34 -6.86
CA ALA A 45 -13.24 5.72 -6.32
C ALA A 45 -12.47 6.62 -7.30
N LEU A 46 -12.48 6.30 -8.60
CA LEU A 46 -11.85 7.13 -9.65
C LEU A 46 -12.52 8.49 -9.80
N LEU A 47 -13.80 8.61 -9.51
CA LEU A 47 -14.54 9.87 -9.47
C LEU A 47 -14.22 10.72 -8.21
N GLY A 48 -13.36 10.22 -7.31
CA GLY A 48 -12.95 10.93 -6.11
C GLY A 48 -13.98 10.92 -4.97
N ALA A 49 -14.94 9.99 -4.99
CA ALA A 49 -15.91 9.86 -3.91
C ALA A 49 -15.23 9.41 -2.60
N ASN A 50 -15.88 9.74 -1.47
CA ASN A 50 -15.36 9.37 -0.15
C ASN A 50 -15.20 7.85 -0.02
N VAL A 51 -14.01 7.38 0.37
CA VAL A 51 -13.64 5.96 0.43
C VAL A 51 -14.60 5.14 1.30
N PHE A 52 -14.98 5.66 2.49
CA PHE A 52 -15.89 4.96 3.39
C PHE A 52 -17.28 4.76 2.76
N LEU A 53 -17.77 5.80 2.07
CA LEU A 53 -19.06 5.73 1.37
C LEU A 53 -19.00 4.74 0.20
N VAL A 54 -17.92 4.76 -0.58
CA VAL A 54 -17.71 3.87 -1.73
C VAL A 54 -17.66 2.41 -1.27
N LEU A 55 -16.87 2.10 -0.23
CA LEU A 55 -16.76 0.75 0.29
C LEU A 55 -18.07 0.25 0.92
N THR A 56 -18.74 1.12 1.69
CA THR A 56 -20.04 0.79 2.29
C THR A 56 -21.08 0.52 1.21
N ALA A 57 -21.18 1.37 0.20
CA ALA A 57 -22.08 1.16 -0.94
C ALA A 57 -21.76 -0.14 -1.69
N GLY A 58 -20.48 -0.46 -1.86
CA GLY A 58 -20.02 -1.72 -2.46
C GLY A 58 -20.47 -2.95 -1.70
N ILE A 59 -20.37 -2.94 -0.36
CA ILE A 59 -20.83 -4.03 0.50
C ILE A 59 -22.35 -4.25 0.33
N PHE A 60 -23.14 -3.18 0.42
CA PHE A 60 -24.60 -3.30 0.26
C PHE A 60 -25.00 -3.70 -1.16
N LEU A 61 -24.32 -3.18 -2.17
CA LEU A 61 -24.58 -3.55 -3.57
C LEU A 61 -24.27 -5.04 -3.82
N ALA A 62 -23.15 -5.54 -3.31
CA ALA A 62 -22.79 -6.96 -3.40
C ALA A 62 -23.79 -7.84 -2.64
N GLY A 63 -24.21 -7.42 -1.45
CA GLY A 63 -25.23 -8.10 -0.66
C GLY A 63 -26.59 -8.15 -1.37
N PHE A 64 -27.02 -7.05 -1.96
CA PHE A 64 -28.28 -6.97 -2.72
C PHE A 64 -28.28 -7.91 -3.93
N ILE A 65 -27.17 -7.91 -4.70
CA ILE A 65 -27.02 -8.80 -5.86
C ILE A 65 -27.01 -10.26 -5.42
N GLY A 66 -26.28 -10.60 -4.33
CA GLY A 66 -26.23 -11.96 -3.79
C GLY A 66 -27.60 -12.45 -3.27
N MET A 67 -28.41 -11.55 -2.69
CA MET A 67 -29.78 -11.87 -2.28
C MET A 67 -30.71 -12.00 -3.49
N ALA A 68 -30.58 -11.14 -4.49
CA ALA A 68 -31.40 -11.20 -5.71
C ALA A 68 -31.11 -12.46 -6.55
N SER A 69 -29.88 -12.98 -6.51
CA SER A 69 -29.52 -14.26 -7.11
C SER A 69 -29.87 -15.49 -6.25
N ALA A 70 -30.59 -15.30 -5.15
CA ALA A 70 -30.96 -16.34 -4.18
C ALA A 70 -29.78 -17.16 -3.58
N GLU A 71 -28.57 -16.63 -3.64
CA GLU A 71 -27.36 -17.25 -3.07
C GLU A 71 -27.11 -16.82 -1.62
N LEU A 72 -27.62 -15.65 -1.24
CA LEU A 72 -27.49 -15.10 0.10
C LEU A 72 -28.84 -14.85 0.74
N THR A 73 -28.96 -15.18 2.01
CA THR A 73 -30.02 -14.69 2.88
C THR A 73 -29.54 -13.47 3.67
N VAL A 74 -30.44 -12.71 4.26
CA VAL A 74 -30.08 -11.59 5.15
C VAL A 74 -29.16 -12.04 6.29
N ILE A 75 -29.41 -13.24 6.83
CA ILE A 75 -28.60 -13.80 7.92
C ILE A 75 -27.20 -14.14 7.43
N THR A 76 -27.07 -14.84 6.29
CA THR A 76 -25.77 -15.19 5.72
C THR A 76 -25.00 -13.95 5.25
N PHE A 77 -25.69 -12.93 4.78
CA PHE A 77 -25.05 -11.63 4.47
C PHE A 77 -24.45 -10.97 5.71
N ALA A 78 -25.20 -10.91 6.81
CA ALA A 78 -24.69 -10.37 8.08
C ALA A 78 -23.51 -11.20 8.62
N GLN A 79 -23.57 -12.52 8.52
CA GLN A 79 -22.47 -13.41 8.89
C GLN A 79 -21.22 -13.18 8.03
N ASN A 80 -21.39 -12.96 6.72
CA ASN A 80 -20.27 -12.68 5.81
C ASN A 80 -19.61 -11.33 6.13
N ILE A 81 -20.39 -10.30 6.50
CA ILE A 81 -19.86 -9.03 6.97
C ILE A 81 -19.02 -9.28 8.24
N TRP A 82 -19.57 -9.99 9.23
CA TRP A 82 -18.84 -10.33 10.45
C TRP A 82 -17.54 -11.09 10.18
N ASN A 83 -17.62 -12.13 9.36
CA ASN A 83 -16.46 -12.93 8.97
C ASN A 83 -15.40 -12.10 8.22
N GLY A 84 -15.84 -11.14 7.40
CA GLY A 84 -14.95 -10.19 6.74
C GLY A 84 -14.18 -9.32 7.75
N PHE A 85 -14.87 -8.74 8.73
CA PHE A 85 -14.24 -7.98 9.80
C PHE A 85 -13.27 -8.83 10.63
N MET A 86 -13.69 -10.00 11.07
CA MET A 86 -12.85 -10.91 11.85
C MET A 86 -11.62 -11.38 11.06
N GLY A 87 -11.78 -11.56 9.75
CA GLY A 87 -10.66 -11.93 8.87
C GLY A 87 -9.59 -10.84 8.71
N MET A 88 -9.91 -9.60 9.05
CA MET A 88 -8.96 -8.46 9.05
C MET A 88 -8.50 -8.09 10.47
N GLY A 89 -8.90 -8.86 11.49
CA GLY A 89 -8.65 -8.55 12.90
C GLY A 89 -7.16 -8.40 13.22
N GLU A 90 -6.31 -9.30 12.72
CA GLU A 90 -4.86 -9.23 12.93
C GLU A 90 -4.27 -7.95 12.33
N ALA A 91 -4.64 -7.62 11.10
CA ALA A 91 -4.17 -6.41 10.43
C ALA A 91 -4.66 -5.14 11.17
N PHE A 92 -5.89 -5.16 11.68
CA PHE A 92 -6.45 -4.06 12.47
C PHE A 92 -5.69 -3.85 13.79
N PHE A 93 -5.49 -4.90 14.57
CA PHE A 93 -4.76 -4.80 15.84
C PHE A 93 -3.31 -4.39 15.62
N LEU A 94 -2.65 -4.93 14.60
CA LEU A 94 -1.30 -4.54 14.27
C LEU A 94 -1.22 -3.06 13.90
N ALA A 95 -2.10 -2.56 13.04
CA ALA A 95 -2.15 -1.14 12.68
C ALA A 95 -2.42 -0.26 13.92
N LEU A 96 -3.28 -0.70 14.82
CA LEU A 96 -3.59 0.00 16.07
C LEU A 96 -2.34 0.10 16.97
N PHE A 97 -1.63 -1.00 17.19
CA PHE A 97 -0.42 -1.02 18.01
C PHE A 97 0.73 -0.24 17.37
N CYS A 98 0.95 -0.40 16.07
CA CYS A 98 1.95 0.38 15.34
C CYS A 98 1.64 1.88 15.40
N GLY A 99 0.39 2.27 15.24
CA GLY A 99 -0.06 3.66 15.39
C GLY A 99 0.22 4.20 16.80
N GLY A 100 -0.11 3.43 17.83
CA GLY A 100 0.16 3.80 19.22
C GLY A 100 1.65 3.96 19.52
N ILE A 101 2.48 3.02 19.06
CA ILE A 101 3.95 3.10 19.20
C ILE A 101 4.50 4.31 18.45
N SER A 102 4.03 4.57 17.24
CA SER A 102 4.41 5.73 16.44
C SER A 102 4.13 7.05 17.15
N GLU A 103 2.93 7.18 17.74
CA GLU A 103 2.56 8.36 18.52
C GLU A 103 3.46 8.53 19.76
N MET A 104 3.78 7.43 20.45
CA MET A 104 4.73 7.47 21.56
C MET A 104 6.13 7.92 21.12
N ILE A 105 6.64 7.43 19.98
CA ILE A 105 7.93 7.84 19.42
C ILE A 105 7.91 9.35 19.13
N ALA A 106 6.84 9.87 18.55
CA ALA A 106 6.66 11.28 18.28
C ALA A 106 6.61 12.09 19.60
N TYR A 107 5.78 11.67 20.55
CA TYR A 107 5.61 12.34 21.83
C TYR A 107 6.91 12.45 22.65
N TYR A 108 7.76 11.42 22.62
CA TYR A 108 9.05 11.41 23.33
C TYR A 108 10.19 12.04 22.51
N GLY A 109 9.90 12.72 21.41
CA GLY A 109 10.91 13.45 20.63
C GLY A 109 11.80 12.57 19.76
N GLY A 110 11.40 11.32 19.50
CA GLY A 110 12.19 10.40 18.68
C GLY A 110 12.29 10.86 17.23
N ILE A 111 11.22 11.47 16.70
CA ILE A 111 11.23 12.01 15.34
C ILE A 111 12.11 13.27 15.26
N GLU A 112 12.04 14.18 16.22
CA GLU A 112 12.89 15.36 16.31
C GLU A 112 14.37 14.99 16.43
N TRP A 113 14.67 13.96 17.21
CA TRP A 113 16.03 13.43 17.31
C TRP A 113 16.53 12.92 15.95
N LEU A 114 15.71 12.14 15.23
CA LEU A 114 16.03 11.64 13.91
C LEU A 114 16.30 12.77 12.92
N ILE A 115 15.42 13.77 12.89
CA ILE A 115 15.55 14.97 12.05
C ILE A 115 16.85 15.69 12.35
N SER A 116 17.18 15.90 13.63
CA SER A 116 18.41 16.61 14.02
C SER A 116 19.66 15.87 13.56
N LYS A 117 19.66 14.54 13.64
CA LYS A 117 20.78 13.70 13.16
C LYS A 117 20.94 13.75 11.66
N LEU A 118 19.83 13.67 10.92
CA LEU A 118 19.88 13.76 9.46
C LEU A 118 20.35 15.15 8.99
N ARG A 119 19.91 16.25 9.62
CA ARG A 119 20.38 17.60 9.28
C ARG A 119 21.90 17.75 9.44
N GLN A 120 22.51 17.11 10.43
CA GLN A 120 23.97 17.14 10.61
C GLN A 120 24.76 16.47 9.47
N MET A 121 24.12 15.56 8.74
CA MET A 121 24.72 14.82 7.61
C MET A 121 24.58 15.56 6.28
N ILE A 122 23.72 16.58 6.21
CA ILE A 122 23.45 17.33 4.99
C ILE A 122 24.51 18.40 4.79
N LYS A 123 25.23 18.32 3.65
CA LYS A 123 26.31 19.27 3.31
C LYS A 123 26.10 19.99 1.98
N GLY A 124 25.02 19.68 1.24
CA GLY A 124 24.74 20.28 -0.06
C GLY A 124 23.51 19.65 -0.73
N ASN A 125 23.14 20.11 -1.91
CA ASN A 125 21.91 19.74 -2.59
C ASN A 125 21.71 18.22 -2.78
N LYS A 126 22.76 17.47 -3.18
CA LYS A 126 22.67 16.01 -3.35
C LYS A 126 22.47 15.29 -2.02
N SER A 127 23.21 15.68 -0.98
CA SER A 127 23.05 15.08 0.35
C SER A 127 21.73 15.48 1.01
N ALA A 128 21.18 16.65 0.67
CA ALA A 128 19.86 17.08 1.11
C ALA A 128 18.75 16.21 0.50
N GLN A 129 18.83 15.88 -0.78
CA GLN A 129 17.90 14.95 -1.42
C GLN A 129 17.95 13.55 -0.78
N LEU A 130 19.16 13.03 -0.52
CA LEU A 130 19.33 11.76 0.23
C LEU A 130 18.81 11.87 1.65
N GLY A 131 19.00 13.02 2.30
CA GLY A 131 18.46 13.31 3.64
C GLY A 131 16.92 13.27 3.67
N ILE A 132 16.26 13.86 2.70
CA ILE A 132 14.79 13.80 2.57
C ILE A 132 14.33 12.35 2.34
N ALA A 133 15.00 11.62 1.45
CA ALA A 133 14.69 10.23 1.19
C ALA A 133 14.88 9.36 2.45
N ALA A 134 16.00 9.51 3.16
CA ALA A 134 16.26 8.78 4.39
C ALA A 134 15.27 9.16 5.50
N LEU A 135 14.91 10.44 5.63
CA LEU A 135 13.94 10.91 6.61
C LEU A 135 12.61 10.20 6.43
N VAL A 136 12.01 10.26 5.23
CA VAL A 136 10.71 9.65 5.01
C VAL A 136 10.75 8.13 5.14
N SER A 137 11.83 7.48 4.69
CA SER A 137 12.02 6.03 4.82
C SER A 137 12.06 5.58 6.27
N LEU A 138 12.85 6.25 7.10
CA LEU A 138 12.96 5.93 8.53
C LEU A 138 11.69 6.26 9.29
N THR A 139 11.01 7.35 8.93
CA THR A 139 9.70 7.68 9.50
C THR A 139 8.66 6.63 9.10
N ASP A 140 8.69 6.14 7.86
CA ASP A 140 7.79 5.08 7.41
C ASP A 140 8.07 3.75 8.12
N CYS A 141 9.34 3.40 8.33
CA CYS A 141 9.69 2.25 9.17
C CYS A 141 9.16 2.39 10.61
N ALA A 142 9.16 3.61 11.18
CA ALA A 142 8.65 3.84 12.52
C ALA A 142 7.12 3.82 12.61
N THR A 143 6.43 4.30 11.56
CA THR A 143 4.97 4.46 11.53
C THR A 143 4.23 3.31 10.84
N ALA A 144 4.94 2.50 10.06
CA ALA A 144 4.38 1.46 9.17
C ALA A 144 3.25 1.98 8.26
N ASN A 145 3.28 3.29 7.95
CA ASN A 145 2.25 3.96 7.16
C ASN A 145 2.85 5.11 6.35
N ASN A 146 2.92 4.93 5.02
CA ASN A 146 3.50 5.92 4.12
C ASN A 146 2.82 7.29 4.17
N THR A 147 1.49 7.34 4.30
CA THR A 147 0.75 8.60 4.39
C THR A 147 1.14 9.39 5.64
N VAL A 148 1.21 8.72 6.79
CA VAL A 148 1.65 9.33 8.05
C VAL A 148 3.12 9.76 7.95
N ALA A 149 3.97 8.93 7.37
CA ALA A 149 5.38 9.25 7.15
C ALA A 149 5.57 10.52 6.29
N ILE A 150 4.80 10.64 5.19
CA ILE A 150 4.84 11.84 4.33
C ILE A 150 4.34 13.09 5.08
N ILE A 151 3.26 12.99 5.86
CA ILE A 151 2.71 14.12 6.61
C ILE A 151 3.75 14.61 7.65
N ILE A 152 4.34 13.71 8.42
CA ILE A 152 5.33 14.05 9.44
C ILE A 152 6.61 14.62 8.79
N SER A 153 7.10 13.98 7.73
CA SER A 153 8.36 14.38 7.08
C SER A 153 8.21 15.61 6.19
N GLY A 154 7.00 15.91 5.72
CA GLY A 154 6.74 16.93 4.69
C GLY A 154 7.16 18.34 5.09
N GLY A 155 6.91 18.74 6.33
CA GLY A 155 7.31 20.04 6.84
C GLY A 155 8.84 20.22 6.82
N VAL A 156 9.55 19.23 7.35
CA VAL A 156 11.03 19.22 7.40
C VAL A 156 11.64 19.11 6.01
N ALA A 157 11.08 18.30 5.15
CA ALA A 157 11.52 18.18 3.75
C ALA A 157 11.36 19.51 3.00
N LYS A 158 10.29 20.27 3.25
CA LYS A 158 10.09 21.63 2.72
C LYS A 158 11.17 22.57 3.19
N ASP A 159 11.50 22.58 4.49
CA ASP A 159 12.55 23.45 5.05
C ASP A 159 13.91 23.12 4.45
N ILE A 160 14.29 21.83 4.40
CA ILE A 160 15.52 21.37 3.74
C ILE A 160 15.52 21.76 2.26
N SER A 161 14.41 21.63 1.56
CA SER A 161 14.33 21.97 0.15
C SER A 161 14.54 23.45 -0.10
N ASN A 162 13.98 24.32 0.74
CA ASN A 162 14.17 25.77 0.67
C ASN A 162 15.62 26.17 0.97
N GLU A 163 16.24 25.53 1.98
CA GLU A 163 17.60 25.82 2.40
C GLU A 163 18.64 25.42 1.34
N TYR A 164 18.44 24.28 0.68
CA TYR A 164 19.42 23.71 -0.28
C TYR A 164 19.02 23.89 -1.76
N GLY A 165 17.98 24.67 -2.05
CA GLY A 165 17.53 25.00 -3.42
C GLY A 165 17.00 23.77 -4.18
N ILE A 166 16.25 22.88 -3.52
CA ILE A 166 15.61 21.73 -4.14
C ILE A 166 14.19 22.14 -4.60
N ASP A 167 13.87 21.81 -5.85
CA ASP A 167 12.52 22.03 -6.38
C ASP A 167 11.45 21.31 -5.56
N SER A 168 10.35 21.98 -5.23
CA SER A 168 9.29 21.41 -4.40
C SER A 168 8.66 20.14 -4.99
N ARG A 169 8.57 20.07 -6.33
CA ARG A 169 8.06 18.87 -7.02
C ARG A 169 8.99 17.70 -6.84
N ARG A 170 10.31 17.97 -6.88
CA ARG A 170 11.32 16.92 -6.65
C ARG A 170 11.29 16.42 -5.21
N SER A 171 11.15 17.33 -4.26
CA SER A 171 10.98 16.98 -2.84
C SER A 171 9.76 16.11 -2.61
N ALA A 172 8.61 16.50 -3.18
CA ALA A 172 7.38 15.72 -3.11
C ALA A 172 7.53 14.33 -3.73
N SER A 173 8.20 14.24 -4.89
CA SER A 173 8.49 12.94 -5.53
C SER A 173 9.40 12.06 -4.69
N LEU A 174 10.41 12.63 -4.02
CA LEU A 174 11.29 11.86 -3.11
C LEU A 174 10.51 11.33 -1.91
N LEU A 175 9.64 12.14 -1.31
CA LEU A 175 8.79 11.71 -0.21
C LEU A 175 7.88 10.55 -0.62
N ASP A 176 7.23 10.66 -1.76
CA ASP A 176 6.29 9.67 -2.28
C ASP A 176 7.01 8.35 -2.65
N ILE A 177 8.06 8.44 -3.47
CA ILE A 177 8.81 7.26 -3.94
C ILE A 177 9.39 6.47 -2.76
N PHE A 178 10.10 7.14 -1.85
CA PHE A 178 10.81 6.46 -0.79
C PHE A 178 9.88 5.95 0.32
N SER A 179 8.78 6.62 0.61
CA SER A 179 7.77 6.07 1.51
C SER A 179 7.12 4.81 0.92
N CYS A 180 6.71 4.84 -0.35
CA CYS A 180 6.10 3.69 -0.99
C CYS A 180 7.07 2.49 -1.14
N VAL A 181 8.36 2.74 -1.45
CA VAL A 181 9.38 1.68 -1.51
C VAL A 181 9.53 1.00 -0.15
N PHE A 182 9.71 1.77 0.92
CA PHE A 182 9.90 1.22 2.25
C PHE A 182 8.64 0.55 2.77
N GLN A 183 7.47 1.15 2.56
CA GLN A 183 6.19 0.53 2.90
C GLN A 183 5.99 -0.84 2.22
N GLY A 184 6.52 -1.01 1.00
CA GLY A 184 6.45 -2.28 0.26
C GLY A 184 7.36 -3.38 0.82
N ILE A 185 8.44 -3.04 1.54
CA ILE A 185 9.42 -4.01 2.08
C ILE A 185 9.36 -4.18 3.60
N ILE A 186 8.58 -3.37 4.31
CA ILE A 186 8.41 -3.50 5.76
C ILE A 186 7.58 -4.76 6.06
N PRO A 187 8.14 -5.78 6.76
CA PRO A 187 7.46 -7.05 6.97
C PRO A 187 6.21 -6.94 7.84
N TYR A 188 6.11 -5.92 8.67
CA TYR A 188 4.94 -5.58 9.50
C TYR A 188 4.03 -4.53 8.84
N GLY A 189 4.28 -4.16 7.59
CA GLY A 189 3.42 -3.26 6.81
C GLY A 189 2.10 -3.95 6.41
N ALA A 190 1.03 -3.17 6.36
CA ALA A 190 -0.32 -3.68 6.08
C ALA A 190 -0.41 -4.47 4.77
N GLN A 191 0.37 -4.10 3.75
CA GLN A 191 0.37 -4.76 2.44
C GLN A 191 0.85 -6.21 2.52
N LEU A 192 2.02 -6.44 3.14
CA LEU A 192 2.61 -7.79 3.25
C LEU A 192 1.82 -8.68 4.20
N LEU A 193 1.31 -8.11 5.28
CA LEU A 193 0.46 -8.86 6.22
C LEU A 193 -0.87 -9.25 5.59
N THR A 194 -1.50 -8.36 4.85
CA THR A 194 -2.74 -8.68 4.11
C THR A 194 -2.50 -9.77 3.07
N ALA A 195 -1.39 -9.68 2.32
CA ALA A 195 -1.02 -10.71 1.35
C ALA A 195 -0.80 -12.07 2.02
N SER A 196 -0.05 -12.11 3.14
CA SER A 196 0.17 -13.32 3.93
C SER A 196 -1.14 -13.90 4.48
N ALA A 197 -2.02 -13.05 5.03
CA ALA A 197 -3.33 -13.47 5.54
C ALA A 197 -4.24 -14.04 4.44
N LEU A 198 -4.25 -13.43 3.26
CA LEU A 198 -5.01 -13.92 2.11
C LEU A 198 -4.47 -15.24 1.57
N ALA A 199 -3.14 -15.40 1.51
CA ALA A 199 -2.51 -16.66 1.14
C ALA A 199 -2.89 -17.79 2.10
N SER A 200 -2.85 -17.53 3.41
CA SER A 200 -3.23 -18.49 4.45
C SER A 200 -4.69 -18.93 4.33
N LYS A 201 -5.61 -18.02 4.01
CA LYS A 201 -7.02 -18.36 3.76
C LYS A 201 -7.22 -19.30 2.57
N ASN A 202 -6.32 -19.24 1.59
CA ASN A 202 -6.35 -20.10 0.40
C ASN A 202 -5.47 -21.37 0.57
N GLY A 203 -5.06 -21.70 1.80
CA GLY A 203 -4.32 -22.92 2.12
C GLY A 203 -2.80 -22.83 1.89
N ALA A 204 -2.28 -21.67 1.50
CA ALA A 204 -0.84 -21.44 1.33
C ALA A 204 -0.30 -20.65 2.53
N VAL A 205 0.43 -21.31 3.43
CA VAL A 205 1.08 -20.63 4.56
C VAL A 205 2.33 -19.94 4.05
N ILE A 206 2.22 -18.64 3.76
CA ILE A 206 3.32 -17.80 3.27
C ILE A 206 3.58 -16.70 4.29
N ASN A 207 4.82 -16.60 4.78
CA ASN A 207 5.24 -15.56 5.69
C ASN A 207 5.49 -14.24 4.91
N ALA A 208 5.21 -13.09 5.53
CA ALA A 208 5.51 -11.78 4.96
C ALA A 208 6.99 -11.65 4.50
N MET A 209 7.93 -12.24 5.25
CA MET A 209 9.36 -12.25 4.89
C MET A 209 9.66 -13.03 3.59
N GLU A 210 8.86 -14.02 3.25
CA GLU A 210 9.02 -14.81 2.02
C GLU A 210 8.48 -14.06 0.79
N ILE A 211 7.58 -13.10 0.99
CA ILE A 211 7.03 -12.27 -0.09
C ILE A 211 8.02 -11.20 -0.53
N ILE A 212 8.81 -10.63 0.41
CA ILE A 212 9.73 -9.50 0.14
C ILE A 212 10.67 -9.74 -1.05
N PRO A 213 11.34 -10.90 -1.19
CA PRO A 213 12.22 -11.15 -2.33
C PRO A 213 11.53 -11.11 -3.70
N HIS A 214 10.20 -11.22 -3.72
CA HIS A 214 9.40 -11.21 -4.95
C HIS A 214 8.81 -9.83 -5.28
N MET A 215 9.04 -8.84 -4.41
CA MET A 215 8.52 -7.46 -4.57
C MET A 215 9.37 -6.58 -5.50
N TRP A 216 10.42 -7.13 -6.13
CA TRP A 216 11.36 -6.40 -6.98
C TRP A 216 10.67 -5.58 -8.08
N LEU A 217 9.56 -6.06 -8.64
CA LEU A 217 8.82 -5.32 -9.65
C LEU A 217 8.14 -4.07 -9.09
N SER A 218 7.47 -4.21 -7.95
CA SER A 218 6.85 -3.07 -7.28
C SER A 218 7.91 -2.02 -6.93
N LEU A 219 9.08 -2.45 -6.47
CA LEU A 219 10.20 -1.57 -6.14
C LEU A 219 10.74 -0.82 -7.36
N ILE A 220 10.89 -1.49 -8.51
CA ILE A 220 11.33 -0.87 -9.76
C ILE A 220 10.28 0.14 -10.24
N HIS A 221 9.01 -0.23 -10.24
CA HIS A 221 7.94 0.64 -10.72
C HIS A 221 7.78 1.90 -9.84
N ILE A 222 7.82 1.75 -8.51
CA ILE A 222 7.69 2.87 -7.57
C ILE A 222 8.92 3.79 -7.65
N SER A 223 10.11 3.25 -7.85
CA SER A 223 11.35 4.03 -7.95
C SER A 223 11.58 4.69 -9.31
N GLU A 224 10.74 4.42 -10.30
CA GLU A 224 10.86 5.02 -11.63
C GLU A 224 10.49 6.52 -11.57
N PRO A 225 11.41 7.44 -11.95
CA PRO A 225 11.14 8.86 -11.85
C PRO A 225 10.00 9.23 -12.80
N THR A 226 8.85 9.60 -12.25
CA THR A 226 7.78 10.23 -13.02
C THR A 226 8.34 11.51 -13.62
N ARG A 227 8.52 11.56 -14.93
CA ARG A 227 8.83 12.83 -15.62
C ARG A 227 7.70 13.80 -15.29
N PRO A 228 8.01 15.00 -14.76
CA PRO A 228 6.98 15.98 -14.56
C PRO A 228 6.32 16.24 -15.92
N ILE A 229 5.01 15.98 -15.99
CA ILE A 229 4.22 16.42 -17.14
C ILE A 229 4.35 17.95 -17.13
N SER A 230 5.06 18.48 -18.12
CA SER A 230 5.08 19.92 -18.34
C SER A 230 3.67 20.33 -18.76
N ILE A 231 2.89 20.81 -17.81
CA ILE A 231 1.69 21.55 -18.13
C ILE A 231 2.18 22.93 -18.56
N SER A 232 2.30 23.10 -19.88
CA SER A 232 2.43 24.40 -20.54
C SER A 232 1.14 25.15 -20.44
#